data_25bcf04ae22cd29a5b44da3c47c97a78
#
_entry.id   25bcf04ae22cd29a5b44da3c47c97a78
#
_cell.length_a   1.000
_cell.length_b   1.000
_cell.length_c   1.000
_cell.angle_alpha   90.00
_cell.angle_beta   90.00
_cell.angle_gamma   90.00
#
_symmetry.space_group_name_H-M   'P 1'
#
loop_
_entity.id
_entity.type
_entity.pdbx_description
1 polymer ?
#
loop_
_entity_poly.entity_id
_entity_poly.type
_entity_poly.pdbx_seq_one_letter_code
_entity_poly.pdbx_strand_id
1 'polypeptide(L)'
;EDQKNSTDANYLFRTAVSSYPDSLEVAQAQFDLAWDAHESKNFTESSRMLSEHLARYADKNTDNRGRAGYWAARDSERAGKLAEARALYEAVLARYDANWYGYLAKQRLDAIKNRVQPKSFAADSLIGRAVANLQTVTVAEETAGADVDARIVKADQLSNVGLNEWAFKELAKAGENHDDSPKVNLAIARVYRYQEDNVRALNTLKRSYPDYSQMKPEEMTREEWDVFYPLAYWDIIVQESKARNLDPYQVAGLIRQETIFSSRARSSANAYGLMQVIVPTARFTARKYGVNREITAESLYEPRLNIQLGTAYLRDQIDKFGRIEYVAAAYNAGPGRAVAWKASLPFEMDEWAEAVPIKETRGYVQGVVRNRLQYLRLYDDKGYFRPEVGARAVSPASSPGASPTQPNPNVRKRRVSGGSAEE
;
A
#
# COMPACT_ATOMS: atom_id res chain seq x y z
N GLU A 1 -9.93 -18.33 21.19
CA GLU A 1 -9.70 -18.97 19.87
C GLU A 1 -9.12 -20.38 20.01
N ASP A 2 -8.15 -20.60 20.88
CA ASP A 2 -7.46 -21.89 21.02
C ASP A 2 -8.38 -23.06 21.44
N GLN A 3 -9.56 -22.77 22.02
CA GLN A 3 -10.53 -23.77 22.42
C GLN A 3 -11.69 -23.97 21.44
N LYS A 4 -11.68 -23.26 20.28
CA LYS A 4 -12.74 -23.32 19.26
C LYS A 4 -14.17 -23.15 19.78
N ASN A 5 -14.35 -22.46 20.89
CA ASN A 5 -15.67 -22.17 21.46
C ASN A 5 -16.17 -20.82 20.95
N SER A 6 -16.84 -20.83 19.80
CA SER A 6 -17.38 -19.64 19.17
C SER A 6 -18.46 -18.93 20.02
N THR A 7 -19.17 -19.63 20.88
CA THR A 7 -20.20 -19.04 21.74
C THR A 7 -19.57 -18.16 22.82
N ASP A 8 -18.55 -18.68 23.52
CA ASP A 8 -17.83 -17.91 24.55
C ASP A 8 -17.05 -16.74 23.93
N ALA A 9 -16.43 -16.95 22.77
CA ALA A 9 -15.74 -15.88 22.04
C ALA A 9 -16.70 -14.73 21.70
N ASN A 10 -17.88 -15.03 21.17
CA ASN A 10 -18.92 -14.05 20.90
C ASN A 10 -19.43 -13.32 22.14
N TYR A 11 -19.60 -14.03 23.25
CA TYR A 11 -20.02 -13.44 24.54
C TYR A 11 -18.94 -12.47 25.05
N LEU A 12 -17.68 -12.91 25.11
CA LEU A 12 -16.56 -12.10 25.58
C LEU A 12 -16.36 -10.88 24.70
N PHE A 13 -16.50 -11.04 23.38
CA PHE A 13 -16.41 -9.92 22.45
C PHE A 13 -17.51 -8.89 22.70
N ARG A 14 -18.78 -9.28 22.82
CA ARG A 14 -19.88 -8.35 23.12
C ARG A 14 -19.65 -7.60 24.42
N THR A 15 -19.11 -8.26 25.43
CA THR A 15 -18.74 -7.66 26.71
C THR A 15 -17.60 -6.66 26.51
N ALA A 16 -16.57 -7.02 25.74
CA ALA A 16 -15.44 -6.13 25.44
C ALA A 16 -15.89 -4.88 24.65
N VAL A 17 -16.75 -5.04 23.64
CA VAL A 17 -17.32 -3.91 22.86
C VAL A 17 -18.08 -2.93 23.75
N SER A 18 -18.83 -3.43 24.75
CA SER A 18 -19.55 -2.55 25.67
C SER A 18 -18.65 -1.86 26.69
N SER A 19 -17.59 -2.53 27.12
CA SER A 19 -16.67 -2.02 28.16
C SER A 19 -15.55 -1.15 27.61
N TYR A 20 -15.07 -1.45 26.38
CA TYR A 20 -13.92 -0.80 25.75
C TYR A 20 -14.21 -0.44 24.27
N PRO A 21 -15.26 0.36 24.01
CA PRO A 21 -15.77 0.58 22.65
C PRO A 21 -14.78 1.26 21.69
N ASP A 22 -13.73 1.89 22.24
CA ASP A 22 -12.75 2.66 21.46
C ASP A 22 -11.39 1.99 21.35
N SER A 23 -11.23 0.74 21.84
CA SER A 23 -9.94 0.06 21.78
C SER A 23 -9.65 -0.50 20.39
N LEU A 24 -8.37 -0.50 20.01
CA LEU A 24 -7.89 -1.09 18.76
C LEU A 24 -8.08 -2.62 18.77
N GLU A 25 -7.89 -3.25 19.91
CA GLU A 25 -8.04 -4.71 20.09
C GLU A 25 -9.49 -5.14 19.89
N VAL A 26 -10.45 -4.33 20.34
CA VAL A 26 -11.87 -4.57 20.08
C VAL A 26 -12.21 -4.39 18.62
N ALA A 27 -11.64 -3.38 17.95
CA ALA A 27 -11.81 -3.19 16.52
C ALA A 27 -11.28 -4.40 15.73
N GLN A 28 -10.09 -4.91 16.10
CA GLN A 28 -9.51 -6.09 15.45
C GLN A 28 -10.35 -7.34 15.72
N ALA A 29 -10.79 -7.57 16.96
CA ALA A 29 -11.62 -8.73 17.32
C ALA A 29 -12.97 -8.72 16.57
N GLN A 30 -13.58 -7.54 16.34
CA GLN A 30 -14.80 -7.45 15.54
C GLN A 30 -14.54 -7.83 14.07
N PHE A 31 -13.41 -7.39 13.51
CA PHE A 31 -13.04 -7.77 12.16
C PHE A 31 -12.84 -9.29 12.06
N ASP A 32 -12.14 -9.90 13.02
CA ASP A 32 -11.86 -11.33 13.02
C ASP A 32 -13.15 -12.16 13.14
N LEU A 33 -14.09 -11.76 14.00
CA LEU A 33 -15.41 -12.41 14.09
C LEU A 33 -16.24 -12.26 12.81
N ALA A 34 -16.16 -11.11 12.16
CA ALA A 34 -16.82 -10.93 10.87
C ALA A 34 -16.20 -11.83 9.81
N TRP A 35 -14.89 -12.06 9.89
CA TRP A 35 -14.16 -12.97 9.01
C TRP A 35 -14.56 -14.44 9.28
N ASP A 36 -14.71 -14.87 10.52
CA ASP A 36 -15.23 -16.19 10.88
C ASP A 36 -16.65 -16.42 10.31
N ALA A 37 -17.50 -15.40 10.36
CA ALA A 37 -18.83 -15.45 9.76
C ALA A 37 -18.76 -15.59 8.23
N HIS A 38 -17.80 -14.91 7.58
CA HIS A 38 -17.52 -15.04 6.15
C HIS A 38 -17.08 -16.48 5.80
N GLU A 39 -16.10 -17.03 6.50
CA GLU A 39 -15.59 -18.40 6.27
C GLU A 39 -16.70 -19.46 6.50
N SER A 40 -17.58 -19.21 7.45
CA SER A 40 -18.77 -20.03 7.71
C SER A 40 -19.90 -19.82 6.68
N LYS A 41 -19.69 -18.98 5.66
CA LYS A 41 -20.67 -18.59 4.63
C LYS A 41 -21.93 -17.92 5.17
N ASN A 42 -21.88 -17.37 6.37
CA ASN A 42 -22.94 -16.53 6.93
C ASN A 42 -22.77 -15.09 6.42
N PHE A 43 -22.95 -14.90 5.11
CA PHE A 43 -22.68 -13.63 4.44
C PHE A 43 -23.57 -12.48 4.92
N THR A 44 -24.77 -12.76 5.40
CA THR A 44 -25.66 -11.75 5.98
C THR A 44 -25.07 -11.16 7.24
N GLU A 45 -24.55 -12.00 8.13
CA GLU A 45 -23.94 -11.56 9.40
C GLU A 45 -22.56 -10.94 9.15
N SER A 46 -21.72 -11.55 8.33
CA SER A 46 -20.42 -11.00 7.95
C SER A 46 -20.56 -9.58 7.37
N SER A 47 -21.43 -9.39 6.37
CA SER A 47 -21.65 -8.08 5.76
C SER A 47 -22.13 -7.02 6.77
N ARG A 48 -23.00 -7.43 7.71
CA ARG A 48 -23.49 -6.55 8.78
C ARG A 48 -22.33 -6.13 9.70
N MET A 49 -21.55 -7.09 10.21
CA MET A 49 -20.43 -6.84 11.12
C MET A 49 -19.33 -6.01 10.48
N LEU A 50 -18.98 -6.28 9.22
CA LEU A 50 -17.98 -5.50 8.46
C LEU A 50 -18.47 -4.06 8.21
N SER A 51 -19.77 -3.87 7.94
CA SER A 51 -20.34 -2.54 7.81
C SER A 51 -20.35 -1.78 9.14
N GLU A 52 -20.61 -2.47 10.26
CA GLU A 52 -20.49 -1.90 11.62
C GLU A 52 -19.04 -1.53 11.95
N HIS A 53 -18.08 -2.40 11.59
CA HIS A 53 -16.66 -2.13 11.73
C HIS A 53 -16.27 -0.82 11.00
N LEU A 54 -16.68 -0.67 9.74
CA LEU A 54 -16.44 0.57 8.98
C LEU A 54 -17.14 1.78 9.58
N ALA A 55 -18.37 1.63 10.06
CA ALA A 55 -19.14 2.73 10.65
C ALA A 55 -18.56 3.21 11.99
N ARG A 56 -17.82 2.36 12.71
CA ARG A 56 -17.36 2.65 14.08
C ARG A 56 -15.84 2.74 14.22
N TYR A 57 -15.08 1.88 13.52
CA TYR A 57 -13.65 1.68 13.75
C TYR A 57 -12.76 2.04 12.56
N ALA A 58 -13.28 2.70 11.53
CA ALA A 58 -12.50 3.02 10.35
C ALA A 58 -11.27 3.92 10.64
N ASP A 59 -11.31 4.72 11.70
CA ASP A 59 -10.21 5.56 12.16
C ASP A 59 -9.24 4.83 13.14
N LYS A 60 -9.67 3.71 13.71
CA LYS A 60 -8.87 2.89 14.62
C LYS A 60 -8.08 1.81 13.90
N ASN A 61 -8.69 1.15 12.91
CA ASN A 61 -8.09 0.05 12.15
C ASN A 61 -7.96 0.41 10.67
N THR A 62 -7.08 1.36 10.37
CA THR A 62 -6.90 1.91 9.03
C THR A 62 -6.33 0.89 8.04
N ASP A 63 -5.50 -0.03 8.49
CA ASP A 63 -4.90 -1.09 7.66
C ASP A 63 -5.97 -2.05 7.11
N ASN A 64 -7.04 -2.32 7.85
CA ASN A 64 -8.15 -3.17 7.41
C ASN A 64 -9.30 -2.42 6.73
N ARG A 65 -9.29 -1.09 6.69
CA ARG A 65 -10.43 -0.30 6.16
C ARG A 65 -10.82 -0.71 4.73
N GLY A 66 -9.86 -0.76 3.81
CA GLY A 66 -10.10 -1.17 2.42
C GLY A 66 -10.55 -2.63 2.30
N ARG A 67 -9.98 -3.52 3.12
CA ARG A 67 -10.35 -4.94 3.21
C ARG A 67 -11.77 -5.09 3.72
N ALA A 68 -12.10 -4.45 4.83
CA ALA A 68 -13.45 -4.45 5.39
C ALA A 68 -14.49 -3.90 4.40
N GLY A 69 -14.15 -2.81 3.67
CA GLY A 69 -15.02 -2.22 2.65
C GLY A 69 -15.33 -3.18 1.51
N TYR A 70 -14.30 -3.81 0.97
CA TYR A 70 -14.46 -4.78 -0.10
C TYR A 70 -15.29 -6.00 0.34
N TRP A 71 -14.95 -6.61 1.48
CA TRP A 71 -15.64 -7.81 1.94
C TRP A 71 -17.04 -7.53 2.47
N ALA A 72 -17.31 -6.35 3.06
CA ALA A 72 -18.68 -5.91 3.35
C ALA A 72 -19.53 -5.86 2.07
N ALA A 73 -18.97 -5.31 0.98
CA ALA A 73 -19.63 -5.27 -0.31
C ALA A 73 -19.83 -6.67 -0.90
N ARG A 74 -18.80 -7.52 -0.86
CA ARG A 74 -18.80 -8.86 -1.42
C ARG A 74 -19.80 -9.77 -0.74
N ASP A 75 -19.85 -9.72 0.57
CA ASP A 75 -20.79 -10.53 1.36
C ASP A 75 -22.22 -9.97 1.30
N SER A 76 -22.39 -8.65 1.15
CA SER A 76 -23.71 -8.08 0.79
C SER A 76 -24.18 -8.58 -0.57
N GLU A 77 -23.30 -8.68 -1.56
CA GLU A 77 -23.62 -9.25 -2.88
C GLU A 77 -24.06 -10.72 -2.76
N ARG A 78 -23.30 -11.53 -2.00
CA ARG A 78 -23.61 -12.96 -1.75
C ARG A 78 -24.89 -13.16 -0.95
N ALA A 79 -25.20 -12.22 -0.06
CA ALA A 79 -26.46 -12.20 0.71
C ALA A 79 -27.68 -11.69 -0.09
N GLY A 80 -27.47 -11.32 -1.37
CA GLY A 80 -28.54 -10.76 -2.23
C GLY A 80 -28.87 -9.29 -2.00
N LYS A 81 -28.14 -8.58 -1.13
CA LYS A 81 -28.31 -7.15 -0.80
C LYS A 81 -27.60 -6.28 -1.84
N LEU A 82 -27.98 -6.39 -3.11
CA LEU A 82 -27.24 -5.81 -4.23
C LEU A 82 -27.09 -4.28 -4.17
N ALA A 83 -28.09 -3.55 -3.59
CA ALA A 83 -28.01 -2.10 -3.46
C ALA A 83 -26.93 -1.66 -2.45
N GLU A 84 -26.81 -2.38 -1.32
CA GLU A 84 -25.76 -2.17 -0.32
C GLU A 84 -24.38 -2.53 -0.91
N ALA A 85 -24.28 -3.69 -1.58
CA ALA A 85 -23.07 -4.13 -2.24
C ALA A 85 -22.56 -3.09 -3.24
N ARG A 86 -23.44 -2.57 -4.11
CA ARG A 86 -23.07 -1.54 -5.09
C ARG A 86 -22.55 -0.28 -4.43
N ALA A 87 -23.25 0.26 -3.43
CA ALA A 87 -22.82 1.48 -2.74
C ALA A 87 -21.46 1.32 -2.06
N LEU A 88 -21.20 0.18 -1.43
CA LEU A 88 -19.91 -0.14 -0.79
C LEU A 88 -18.80 -0.32 -1.84
N TYR A 89 -19.03 -1.04 -2.94
CA TYR A 89 -18.05 -1.16 -4.03
C TYR A 89 -17.71 0.20 -4.65
N GLU A 90 -18.72 1.04 -4.92
CA GLU A 90 -18.52 2.40 -5.43
C GLU A 90 -17.69 3.24 -4.46
N ALA A 91 -17.94 3.13 -3.14
CA ALA A 91 -17.18 3.83 -2.11
C ALA A 91 -15.72 3.33 -2.01
N VAL A 92 -15.50 2.01 -2.07
CA VAL A 92 -14.15 1.42 -2.14
C VAL A 92 -13.43 1.92 -3.38
N LEU A 93 -14.07 1.84 -4.56
CA LEU A 93 -13.43 2.28 -5.80
C LEU A 93 -13.11 3.78 -5.79
N ALA A 94 -13.96 4.62 -5.19
CA ALA A 94 -13.76 6.07 -5.14
C ALA A 94 -12.51 6.49 -4.35
N ARG A 95 -12.09 5.74 -3.32
CA ARG A 95 -10.89 6.06 -2.51
C ARG A 95 -9.72 5.12 -2.78
N TYR A 96 -9.96 3.86 -3.11
CA TYR A 96 -8.97 2.80 -3.25
C TYR A 96 -8.74 2.38 -4.71
N ASP A 97 -9.00 3.27 -5.69
CA ASP A 97 -8.93 3.00 -7.13
C ASP A 97 -7.58 2.38 -7.59
N ALA A 98 -6.48 2.84 -6.98
CA ALA A 98 -5.13 2.31 -7.23
C ALA A 98 -4.63 1.39 -6.09
N ASN A 99 -5.53 0.59 -5.52
CA ASN A 99 -5.24 -0.38 -4.46
C ASN A 99 -5.81 -1.76 -4.84
N TRP A 100 -5.36 -2.82 -4.15
CA TRP A 100 -5.84 -4.18 -4.36
C TRP A 100 -7.36 -4.30 -4.24
N TYR A 101 -7.95 -3.76 -3.17
CA TYR A 101 -9.39 -3.85 -2.96
C TYR A 101 -10.20 -2.98 -3.93
N GLY A 102 -9.66 -1.86 -4.40
CA GLY A 102 -10.27 -1.10 -5.50
C GLY A 102 -10.22 -1.84 -6.83
N TYR A 103 -9.11 -2.53 -7.12
CA TYR A 103 -8.98 -3.40 -8.28
C TYR A 103 -10.05 -4.52 -8.29
N LEU A 104 -10.25 -5.18 -7.16
CA LEU A 104 -11.28 -6.20 -7.01
C LEU A 104 -12.71 -5.60 -7.08
N ALA A 105 -12.93 -4.48 -6.37
CA ALA A 105 -14.23 -3.78 -6.36
C ALA A 105 -14.68 -3.37 -7.77
N LYS A 106 -13.75 -2.89 -8.60
CA LYS A 106 -14.03 -2.55 -10.00
C LYS A 106 -14.56 -3.75 -10.79
N GLN A 107 -13.92 -4.91 -10.66
CA GLN A 107 -14.35 -6.13 -11.35
C GLN A 107 -15.75 -6.57 -10.90
N ARG A 108 -16.03 -6.52 -9.60
CA ARG A 108 -17.35 -6.88 -9.06
C ARG A 108 -18.43 -5.88 -9.44
N LEU A 109 -18.11 -4.58 -9.36
CA LEU A 109 -19.03 -3.52 -9.78
C LEU A 109 -19.42 -3.67 -11.25
N ASP A 110 -18.46 -3.95 -12.13
CA ASP A 110 -18.72 -4.21 -13.55
C ASP A 110 -19.64 -5.43 -13.77
N ALA A 111 -19.55 -6.44 -12.92
CA ALA A 111 -20.41 -7.62 -12.97
C ALA A 111 -21.85 -7.36 -12.51
N ILE A 112 -22.08 -6.43 -11.57
CA ILE A 112 -23.40 -6.19 -10.98
C ILE A 112 -24.09 -4.89 -11.44
N LYS A 113 -23.38 -3.94 -12.07
CA LYS A 113 -23.90 -2.60 -12.41
C LYS A 113 -25.20 -2.60 -13.23
N ASN A 114 -25.42 -3.61 -14.05
CA ASN A 114 -26.63 -3.76 -14.86
C ASN A 114 -27.77 -4.51 -14.13
N ARG A 115 -27.49 -5.06 -12.93
CA ARG A 115 -28.44 -5.85 -12.14
C ARG A 115 -29.13 -5.04 -11.05
N VAL A 116 -28.59 -3.88 -10.70
CA VAL A 116 -29.07 -3.05 -9.60
C VAL A 116 -28.81 -1.58 -9.92
N GLN A 117 -29.81 -0.71 -9.68
CA GLN A 117 -29.65 0.73 -9.82
C GLN A 117 -28.87 1.32 -8.63
N PRO A 118 -28.11 2.43 -8.81
CA PRO A 118 -27.53 3.16 -7.71
C PRO A 118 -28.59 3.55 -6.69
N LYS A 119 -28.27 3.39 -5.40
CA LYS A 119 -29.14 3.79 -4.29
C LYS A 119 -28.36 4.63 -3.29
N SER A 120 -28.88 5.80 -2.97
CA SER A 120 -28.38 6.61 -1.86
C SER A 120 -28.92 6.08 -0.53
N PHE A 121 -28.06 6.07 0.48
CA PHE A 121 -28.40 5.70 1.85
C PHE A 121 -28.35 6.94 2.73
N ALA A 122 -29.26 7.02 3.71
CA ALA A 122 -29.26 8.12 4.68
C ALA A 122 -27.91 8.18 5.41
N ALA A 123 -27.39 9.38 5.65
CA ALA A 123 -26.05 9.59 6.23
C ALA A 123 -25.90 8.95 7.63
N ASP A 124 -26.98 8.89 8.40
CA ASP A 124 -27.05 8.29 9.74
C ASP A 124 -27.31 6.77 9.71
N SER A 125 -27.62 6.21 8.54
CA SER A 125 -27.76 4.75 8.39
C SER A 125 -26.42 4.04 8.51
N LEU A 126 -26.45 2.74 8.79
CA LEU A 126 -25.24 1.91 8.88
C LEU A 126 -24.39 2.00 7.60
N ILE A 127 -25.03 1.80 6.45
CA ILE A 127 -24.34 1.83 5.15
C ILE A 127 -23.87 3.25 4.82
N GLY A 128 -24.68 4.29 5.12
CA GLY A 128 -24.29 5.70 4.91
C GLY A 128 -23.01 6.05 5.68
N ARG A 129 -22.92 5.69 6.96
CA ARG A 129 -21.71 5.90 7.76
C ARG A 129 -20.51 5.08 7.25
N ALA A 130 -20.71 3.80 6.89
CA ALA A 130 -19.66 2.95 6.35
C ALA A 130 -19.08 3.54 5.05
N VAL A 131 -19.93 3.97 4.13
CA VAL A 131 -19.55 4.62 2.86
C VAL A 131 -18.79 5.93 3.11
N ALA A 132 -19.28 6.78 4.03
CA ALA A 132 -18.59 8.04 4.37
C ALA A 132 -17.21 7.80 4.96
N ASN A 133 -17.08 6.84 5.89
CA ASN A 133 -15.82 6.52 6.55
C ASN A 133 -14.79 5.88 5.61
N LEU A 134 -15.21 5.19 4.55
CA LEU A 134 -14.31 4.70 3.50
C LEU A 134 -13.61 5.84 2.74
N GLN A 135 -14.16 7.05 2.72
CA GLN A 135 -13.57 8.20 2.02
C GLN A 135 -12.50 8.92 2.84
N THR A 136 -12.36 8.62 4.13
CA THR A 136 -11.43 9.31 5.01
C THR A 136 -10.01 8.74 4.90
N VAL A 137 -9.01 9.61 5.02
CA VAL A 137 -7.60 9.25 5.18
C VAL A 137 -7.01 9.96 6.39
N THR A 138 -6.01 9.35 6.98
CA THR A 138 -5.27 9.90 8.12
C THR A 138 -3.98 10.54 7.65
N VAL A 139 -3.77 11.78 8.04
CA VAL A 139 -2.51 12.52 7.83
C VAL A 139 -2.13 13.14 9.18
N ALA A 140 -0.86 13.08 9.55
CA ALA A 140 -0.39 13.74 10.76
C ALA A 140 -0.57 15.26 10.66
N GLU A 141 -0.84 15.90 11.79
CA GLU A 141 -0.90 17.34 11.87
C GLU A 141 0.52 17.93 11.76
N GLU A 142 0.69 19.00 10.97
CA GLU A 142 1.95 19.72 10.94
C GLU A 142 2.11 20.52 12.24
N THR A 143 3.05 20.10 13.06
CA THR A 143 3.33 20.71 14.37
C THR A 143 4.61 21.54 14.38
N ALA A 144 5.47 21.42 13.36
CA ALA A 144 6.74 22.13 13.26
C ALA A 144 6.52 23.57 12.79
N GLY A 145 6.98 24.53 13.55
CA GLY A 145 6.94 25.96 13.24
C GLY A 145 8.08 26.42 12.33
N ALA A 146 8.17 27.76 12.15
CA ALA A 146 9.21 28.38 11.31
C ALA A 146 10.63 28.25 11.91
N ASP A 147 10.75 28.02 13.21
CA ASP A 147 12.02 27.78 13.90
C ASP A 147 12.71 26.50 13.45
N VAL A 148 11.92 25.51 13.00
CA VAL A 148 12.41 24.24 12.46
C VAL A 148 12.94 24.40 11.01
N ASP A 149 12.43 25.38 10.24
CA ASP A 149 12.79 25.56 8.83
C ASP A 149 14.29 25.82 8.65
N ALA A 150 14.90 26.63 9.50
CA ALA A 150 16.34 26.91 9.44
C ALA A 150 17.20 25.65 9.66
N ARG A 151 16.75 24.73 10.51
CA ARG A 151 17.44 23.44 10.74
C ARG A 151 17.29 22.51 9.56
N ILE A 152 16.10 22.47 8.92
CA ILE A 152 15.87 21.68 7.70
C ILE A 152 16.77 22.18 6.57
N VAL A 153 16.82 23.50 6.32
CA VAL A 153 17.72 24.09 5.31
C VAL A 153 19.18 23.75 5.60
N LYS A 154 19.62 23.84 6.85
CA LYS A 154 20.98 23.48 7.25
C LYS A 154 21.25 21.98 7.02
N ALA A 155 20.31 21.13 7.36
CA ALA A 155 20.43 19.69 7.12
C ALA A 155 20.53 19.36 5.62
N ASP A 156 19.73 20.00 4.78
CA ASP A 156 19.81 19.84 3.31
C ASP A 156 21.19 20.28 2.79
N GLN A 157 21.72 21.41 3.26
CA GLN A 157 23.07 21.88 2.90
C GLN A 157 24.15 20.90 3.32
N LEU A 158 24.08 20.36 4.53
CA LEU A 158 25.01 19.34 5.04
C LEU A 158 24.95 18.06 4.21
N SER A 159 23.75 17.61 3.89
CA SER A 159 23.54 16.40 3.08
C SER A 159 24.06 16.56 1.66
N ASN A 160 23.88 17.73 1.03
CA ASN A 160 24.38 18.04 -0.30
C ASN A 160 25.91 17.97 -0.43
N VAL A 161 26.64 18.15 0.68
CA VAL A 161 28.10 17.99 0.72
C VAL A 161 28.54 16.65 1.34
N GLY A 162 27.61 15.71 1.51
CA GLY A 162 27.90 14.36 2.02
C GLY A 162 28.00 14.24 3.55
N LEU A 163 27.74 15.32 4.30
CA LEU A 163 27.82 15.31 5.76
C LEU A 163 26.49 14.82 6.41
N ASN A 164 26.04 13.64 5.97
CA ASN A 164 24.73 13.08 6.33
C ASN A 164 24.54 12.87 7.85
N GLU A 165 25.59 12.47 8.58
CA GLU A 165 25.49 12.33 10.04
C GLU A 165 25.16 13.65 10.75
N TRP A 166 25.75 14.75 10.27
CA TRP A 166 25.46 16.09 10.79
C TRP A 166 24.06 16.55 10.37
N ALA A 167 23.63 16.23 9.16
CA ALA A 167 22.27 16.50 8.71
C ALA A 167 21.25 15.79 9.64
N PHE A 168 21.45 14.51 9.96
CA PHE A 168 20.57 13.80 10.90
C PHE A 168 20.58 14.40 12.31
N LYS A 169 21.72 14.92 12.80
CA LYS A 169 21.76 15.62 14.10
C LYS A 169 20.92 16.90 14.10
N GLU A 170 20.96 17.68 13.02
CA GLU A 170 20.08 18.86 12.88
C GLU A 170 18.60 18.46 12.78
N LEU A 171 18.28 17.40 12.04
CA LEU A 171 16.91 16.90 11.88
C LEU A 171 16.39 16.24 13.16
N ALA A 172 17.24 15.56 13.93
CA ALA A 172 16.84 15.03 15.24
C ALA A 172 16.40 16.17 16.18
N LYS A 173 17.15 17.29 16.21
CA LYS A 173 16.73 18.46 16.96
C LYS A 173 15.48 19.15 16.39
N ALA A 174 15.31 19.14 15.09
CA ALA A 174 14.10 19.63 14.44
C ALA A 174 12.87 18.76 14.78
N GLY A 175 13.08 17.46 15.01
CA GLY A 175 12.05 16.49 15.36
C GLY A 175 11.70 16.44 16.84
N GLU A 176 12.46 17.12 17.73
CA GLU A 176 12.12 17.15 19.15
C GLU A 176 10.69 17.72 19.33
N ASN A 177 9.77 16.90 19.86
CA ASN A 177 8.33 17.16 19.97
C ASN A 177 7.55 17.23 18.65
N HIS A 178 8.13 16.76 17.52
CA HIS A 178 7.55 16.82 16.18
C HIS A 178 7.67 15.47 15.42
N ASP A 179 7.59 14.33 16.11
CA ASP A 179 7.89 12.99 15.59
C ASP A 179 7.10 12.61 14.33
N ASP A 180 5.85 13.06 14.24
CA ASP A 180 4.97 12.76 13.11
C ASP A 180 4.85 13.94 12.12
N SER A 181 5.59 15.06 12.32
CA SER A 181 5.53 16.23 11.42
C SER A 181 5.84 15.85 9.98
N PRO A 182 4.93 16.12 9.01
CA PRO A 182 5.17 15.88 7.59
C PRO A 182 6.43 16.54 7.06
N LYS A 183 6.68 17.80 7.45
CA LYS A 183 7.83 18.58 7.01
C LYS A 183 9.15 18.01 7.53
N VAL A 184 9.23 17.63 8.79
CA VAL A 184 10.43 17.04 9.40
C VAL A 184 10.67 15.64 8.81
N ASN A 185 9.64 14.80 8.73
CA ASN A 185 9.78 13.46 8.21
C ASN A 185 10.12 13.43 6.71
N LEU A 186 9.65 14.40 5.92
CA LEU A 186 10.06 14.57 4.53
C LEU A 186 11.54 14.95 4.43
N ALA A 187 12.01 15.87 5.27
CA ALA A 187 13.43 16.25 5.30
C ALA A 187 14.34 15.08 5.69
N ILE A 188 13.95 14.28 6.70
CA ILE A 188 14.67 13.06 7.07
C ILE A 188 14.67 12.04 5.91
N ALA A 189 13.52 11.84 5.27
CA ALA A 189 13.39 10.94 4.12
C ALA A 189 14.30 11.35 2.97
N ARG A 190 14.46 12.66 2.73
CA ARG A 190 15.37 13.21 1.73
C ARG A 190 16.82 12.81 1.99
N VAL A 191 17.30 12.92 3.23
CA VAL A 191 18.66 12.50 3.59
C VAL A 191 18.85 10.99 3.40
N TYR A 192 17.88 10.16 3.78
CA TYR A 192 17.95 8.72 3.49
C TYR A 192 17.99 8.42 1.99
N ARG A 193 17.25 9.16 1.16
CA ARG A 193 17.29 8.99 -0.30
C ARG A 193 18.66 9.35 -0.90
N TYR A 194 19.34 10.37 -0.40
CA TYR A 194 20.73 10.66 -0.80
C TYR A 194 21.70 9.52 -0.48
N GLN A 195 21.38 8.70 0.51
CA GLN A 195 22.12 7.48 0.85
C GLN A 195 21.62 6.24 0.11
N GLU A 196 20.70 6.37 -0.83
CA GLU A 196 20.01 5.27 -1.53
C GLU A 196 19.22 4.34 -0.58
N ASP A 197 18.91 4.78 0.64
CA ASP A 197 18.11 4.04 1.62
C ASP A 197 16.62 4.40 1.50
N ASN A 198 16.03 4.00 0.39
CA ASN A 198 14.63 4.28 0.09
C ASN A 198 13.65 3.59 1.07
N VAL A 199 14.07 2.49 1.71
CA VAL A 199 13.25 1.79 2.72
C VAL A 199 13.09 2.64 3.97
N ARG A 200 14.21 3.19 4.51
CA ARG A 200 14.12 4.11 5.66
C ARG A 200 13.41 5.40 5.29
N ALA A 201 13.65 5.95 4.10
CA ALA A 201 12.95 7.13 3.62
C ALA A 201 11.43 6.93 3.65
N LEU A 202 10.93 5.85 3.04
CA LEU A 202 9.51 5.50 3.02
C LEU A 202 8.94 5.31 4.44
N ASN A 203 9.63 4.52 5.28
CA ASN A 203 9.14 4.23 6.63
C ASN A 203 9.09 5.48 7.51
N THR A 204 10.02 6.42 7.31
CA THR A 204 10.00 7.71 8.00
C THR A 204 8.79 8.54 7.58
N LEU A 205 8.58 8.74 6.29
CA LEU A 205 7.47 9.55 5.80
C LEU A 205 6.10 8.89 6.07
N LYS A 206 6.04 7.55 6.12
CA LYS A 206 4.81 6.82 6.45
C LYS A 206 4.26 7.16 7.84
N ARG A 207 5.08 7.61 8.79
CA ARG A 207 4.58 8.08 10.09
C ARG A 207 3.62 9.26 9.93
N SER A 208 3.95 10.18 9.03
CA SER A 208 3.10 11.33 8.71
C SER A 208 1.90 10.99 7.81
N TYR A 209 2.05 10.01 6.94
CA TYR A 209 1.05 9.59 5.97
C TYR A 209 0.76 8.08 6.07
N PRO A 210 0.17 7.60 7.18
CA PRO A 210 -0.09 6.16 7.35
C PRO A 210 -0.98 5.60 6.24
N ASP A 211 -1.89 6.40 5.72
CA ASP A 211 -2.82 6.04 4.64
C ASP A 211 -2.33 6.45 3.24
N TYR A 212 -1.01 6.63 3.01
CA TYR A 212 -0.45 7.15 1.76
C TYR A 212 -0.93 6.41 0.50
N SER A 213 -1.17 5.11 0.60
CA SER A 213 -1.61 4.30 -0.55
C SER A 213 -3.08 4.52 -0.94
N GLN A 214 -3.85 5.20 -0.09
CA GLN A 214 -5.23 5.63 -0.32
C GLN A 214 -5.35 7.11 -0.68
N MET A 215 -4.26 7.88 -0.55
CA MET A 215 -4.25 9.30 -0.95
C MET A 215 -4.44 9.42 -2.46
N LYS A 216 -5.17 10.44 -2.91
CA LYS A 216 -5.33 10.75 -4.34
C LYS A 216 -4.08 11.48 -4.87
N PRO A 217 -3.79 11.41 -6.17
CA PRO A 217 -2.60 12.04 -6.76
C PRO A 217 -2.42 13.51 -6.38
N GLU A 218 -3.51 14.25 -6.30
CA GLU A 218 -3.52 15.67 -5.97
C GLU A 218 -3.34 16.00 -4.48
N GLU A 219 -3.44 15.02 -3.57
CA GLU A 219 -3.48 15.24 -2.11
C GLU A 219 -2.10 15.29 -1.42
N MET A 220 -1.04 14.83 -2.08
CA MET A 220 0.34 14.95 -1.61
C MET A 220 1.21 15.67 -2.64
N THR A 221 2.31 16.28 -2.19
CA THR A 221 3.29 16.90 -3.08
C THR A 221 3.98 15.86 -3.98
N ARG A 222 4.58 16.31 -5.09
CA ARG A 222 5.37 15.42 -5.96
C ARG A 222 6.58 14.83 -5.24
N GLU A 223 7.17 15.57 -4.30
CA GLU A 223 8.30 15.09 -3.52
C GLU A 223 7.89 13.96 -2.57
N GLU A 224 6.74 14.07 -1.88
CA GLU A 224 6.20 13.02 -1.05
C GLU A 224 5.85 11.77 -1.88
N TRP A 225 5.21 11.96 -3.04
CA TRP A 225 4.95 10.87 -3.96
C TRP A 225 6.22 10.17 -4.44
N ASP A 226 7.29 10.92 -4.70
CA ASP A 226 8.58 10.36 -5.13
C ASP A 226 9.27 9.55 -4.02
N VAL A 227 9.02 9.85 -2.74
CA VAL A 227 9.45 8.98 -1.63
C VAL A 227 8.66 7.67 -1.60
N PHE A 228 7.35 7.72 -1.78
CA PHE A 228 6.50 6.52 -1.73
C PHE A 228 6.57 5.66 -2.99
N TYR A 229 6.69 6.29 -4.15
CA TYR A 229 6.70 5.63 -5.47
C TYR A 229 7.82 6.19 -6.35
N PRO A 230 9.10 5.99 -5.96
CA PRO A 230 10.23 6.44 -6.79
C PRO A 230 10.21 5.73 -8.15
N LEU A 231 10.64 6.43 -9.20
CA LEU A 231 10.74 5.89 -10.54
C LEU A 231 12.14 6.16 -11.12
N ALA A 232 13.11 5.34 -10.71
CA ALA A 232 14.45 5.36 -11.25
C ALA A 232 14.62 4.36 -12.41
N TYR A 233 15.67 4.52 -13.22
CA TYR A 233 16.02 3.60 -14.32
C TYR A 233 14.92 3.41 -15.37
N TRP A 234 14.04 4.38 -15.55
CA TRP A 234 12.85 4.26 -16.40
C TRP A 234 13.18 3.86 -17.83
N ASP A 235 14.21 4.45 -18.44
CA ASP A 235 14.63 4.12 -19.81
C ASP A 235 15.00 2.64 -19.96
N ILE A 236 15.70 2.07 -18.96
CA ILE A 236 16.08 0.66 -18.95
C ILE A 236 14.83 -0.21 -18.77
N ILE A 237 13.94 0.18 -17.86
CA ILE A 237 12.67 -0.55 -17.62
C ILE A 237 11.84 -0.59 -18.88
N VAL A 238 11.67 0.55 -19.58
CA VAL A 238 10.91 0.63 -20.83
C VAL A 238 11.56 -0.22 -21.92
N GLN A 239 12.88 -0.13 -22.09
CA GLN A 239 13.62 -0.92 -23.07
C GLN A 239 13.43 -2.43 -22.88
N GLU A 240 13.67 -2.90 -21.65
CA GLU A 240 13.63 -4.33 -21.32
C GLU A 240 12.19 -4.88 -21.28
N SER A 241 11.22 -4.05 -20.88
CA SER A 241 9.80 -4.38 -20.93
C SER A 241 9.31 -4.55 -22.37
N LYS A 242 9.67 -3.60 -23.24
CA LYS A 242 9.32 -3.68 -24.67
C LYS A 242 9.90 -4.94 -25.34
N ALA A 243 11.17 -5.25 -25.06
CA ALA A 243 11.83 -6.43 -25.62
C ALA A 243 11.14 -7.75 -25.23
N ARG A 244 10.33 -7.77 -24.16
CA ARG A 244 9.67 -8.97 -23.61
C ARG A 244 8.15 -8.89 -23.59
N ASN A 245 7.57 -7.89 -24.25
CA ASN A 245 6.13 -7.65 -24.24
C ASN A 245 5.55 -7.63 -22.82
N LEU A 246 6.18 -6.81 -21.94
CA LEU A 246 5.75 -6.55 -20.58
C LEU A 246 5.24 -5.10 -20.45
N ASP A 247 4.34 -4.88 -19.52
CA ASP A 247 3.95 -3.55 -19.08
C ASP A 247 5.09 -2.93 -18.22
N PRO A 248 5.70 -1.79 -18.61
CA PRO A 248 6.79 -1.19 -17.86
C PRO A 248 6.37 -0.78 -16.44
N TYR A 249 5.12 -0.38 -16.22
CA TYR A 249 4.62 -0.08 -14.87
C TYR A 249 4.41 -1.34 -14.03
N GLN A 250 4.17 -2.48 -14.66
CA GLN A 250 4.18 -3.77 -13.95
C GLN A 250 5.59 -4.10 -13.44
N VAL A 251 6.62 -3.84 -14.25
CA VAL A 251 8.03 -4.04 -13.87
C VAL A 251 8.42 -3.06 -12.77
N ALA A 252 8.10 -1.76 -12.92
CA ALA A 252 8.35 -0.76 -11.88
C ALA A 252 7.64 -1.10 -10.56
N GLY A 253 6.40 -1.57 -10.62
CA GLY A 253 5.61 -2.00 -9.46
C GLY A 253 6.23 -3.19 -8.72
N LEU A 254 6.82 -4.14 -9.47
CA LEU A 254 7.56 -5.26 -8.90
C LEU A 254 8.87 -4.78 -8.24
N ILE A 255 9.68 -3.96 -8.92
CA ILE A 255 10.91 -3.39 -8.36
C ILE A 255 10.61 -2.63 -7.05
N ARG A 256 9.54 -1.84 -7.05
CA ARG A 256 9.11 -1.15 -5.82
C ARG A 256 8.73 -2.13 -4.72
N GLN A 257 8.07 -3.23 -5.04
CA GLN A 257 7.69 -4.25 -4.06
C GLN A 257 8.92 -4.95 -3.47
N GLU A 258 9.93 -5.20 -4.28
CA GLU A 258 11.15 -5.90 -3.89
C GLU A 258 12.10 -5.01 -3.06
N THR A 259 12.37 -3.80 -3.54
CA THR A 259 13.51 -3.01 -3.03
C THR A 259 13.24 -1.52 -2.89
N ILE A 260 12.08 -1.04 -3.30
CA ILE A 260 11.80 0.40 -3.41
C ILE A 260 12.93 1.11 -4.22
N PHE A 261 13.39 0.47 -5.30
CA PHE A 261 14.46 0.94 -6.17
C PHE A 261 15.85 1.06 -5.50
N SER A 262 16.13 0.36 -4.41
CA SER A 262 17.48 0.27 -3.83
C SER A 262 18.31 -0.74 -4.65
N SER A 263 19.25 -0.23 -5.44
CA SER A 263 20.02 -1.03 -6.41
C SER A 263 20.95 -2.05 -5.76
N ARG A 264 21.44 -1.79 -4.54
CA ARG A 264 22.34 -2.65 -3.77
C ARG A 264 21.63 -3.48 -2.70
N ALA A 265 20.33 -3.66 -2.81
CA ALA A 265 19.57 -4.47 -1.87
C ALA A 265 19.96 -5.94 -1.95
N ARG A 266 20.07 -6.59 -0.78
CA ARG A 266 20.29 -8.04 -0.62
C ARG A 266 19.33 -8.58 0.43
N SER A 267 18.61 -9.65 0.08
CA SER A 267 17.75 -10.35 1.04
C SER A 267 18.50 -11.40 1.85
N SER A 268 17.87 -11.87 2.93
CA SER A 268 18.36 -13.02 3.71
C SER A 268 18.42 -14.31 2.88
N ALA A 269 17.62 -14.42 1.83
CA ALA A 269 17.59 -15.54 0.90
C ALA A 269 18.66 -15.44 -0.23
N ASN A 270 19.58 -14.47 -0.15
CA ASN A 270 20.59 -14.18 -1.17
C ASN A 270 19.99 -13.86 -2.55
N ALA A 271 18.93 -13.06 -2.55
CA ALA A 271 18.44 -12.36 -3.72
C ALA A 271 19.10 -10.97 -3.79
N TYR A 272 19.40 -10.48 -5.00
CA TYR A 272 20.26 -9.31 -5.22
C TYR A 272 19.64 -8.31 -6.17
N GLY A 273 19.85 -7.02 -5.87
CA GLY A 273 19.54 -5.88 -6.73
C GLY A 273 18.05 -5.59 -6.87
N LEU A 274 17.72 -4.71 -7.81
CA LEU A 274 16.39 -4.10 -7.98
C LEU A 274 15.23 -5.10 -8.02
N MET A 275 15.38 -6.19 -8.76
CA MET A 275 14.35 -7.22 -8.94
C MET A 275 14.59 -8.48 -8.08
N GLN A 276 15.50 -8.43 -7.11
CA GLN A 276 15.79 -9.50 -6.16
C GLN A 276 15.99 -10.87 -6.82
N VAL A 277 16.92 -10.95 -7.77
CA VAL A 277 17.18 -12.18 -8.49
C VAL A 277 18.26 -12.99 -7.75
N ILE A 278 18.03 -14.29 -7.50
CA ILE A 278 19.03 -15.19 -6.94
C ILE A 278 20.01 -15.66 -8.02
N VAL A 279 21.28 -15.84 -7.66
CA VAL A 279 22.35 -16.19 -8.63
C VAL A 279 22.03 -17.44 -9.48
N PRO A 280 21.50 -18.56 -8.92
CA PRO A 280 21.14 -19.72 -9.75
C PRO A 280 20.08 -19.40 -10.81
N THR A 281 19.03 -18.65 -10.45
CA THR A 281 17.98 -18.21 -11.39
C THR A 281 18.58 -17.28 -12.45
N ALA A 282 19.41 -16.32 -12.05
CA ALA A 282 20.05 -15.38 -12.96
C ALA A 282 20.93 -16.11 -13.99
N ARG A 283 21.74 -17.10 -13.55
CA ARG A 283 22.56 -17.92 -14.44
C ARG A 283 21.74 -18.76 -15.42
N PHE A 284 20.65 -19.35 -14.95
CA PHE A 284 19.73 -20.09 -15.81
C PHE A 284 19.10 -19.18 -16.86
N THR A 285 18.58 -18.02 -16.41
CA THR A 285 17.96 -17.03 -17.30
C THR A 285 18.96 -16.46 -18.30
N ALA A 286 20.18 -16.13 -17.86
CA ALA A 286 21.26 -15.64 -18.73
C ALA A 286 21.56 -16.63 -19.87
N ARG A 287 21.71 -17.93 -19.56
CA ARG A 287 21.93 -18.97 -20.57
C ARG A 287 20.74 -19.08 -21.54
N LYS A 288 19.50 -19.08 -21.01
CA LYS A 288 18.27 -19.20 -21.81
C LYS A 288 18.11 -18.04 -22.81
N TYR A 289 18.48 -16.84 -22.41
CA TYR A 289 18.29 -15.62 -23.20
C TYR A 289 19.58 -15.10 -23.86
N GLY A 290 20.65 -15.89 -23.88
CA GLY A 290 21.87 -15.57 -24.61
C GLY A 290 22.68 -14.41 -24.01
N VAL A 291 22.58 -14.14 -22.69
CA VAL A 291 23.39 -13.15 -21.99
C VAL A 291 24.77 -13.74 -21.72
N ASN A 292 25.74 -13.39 -22.57
CA ASN A 292 27.09 -13.94 -22.55
C ASN A 292 28.03 -13.13 -21.64
N ARG A 293 27.84 -13.26 -20.32
CA ARG A 293 28.75 -12.71 -19.32
C ARG A 293 28.68 -13.55 -18.03
N GLU A 294 29.71 -13.44 -17.21
CA GLU A 294 29.71 -14.09 -15.90
C GLU A 294 28.66 -13.45 -14.97
N ILE A 295 27.84 -14.31 -14.34
CA ILE A 295 26.82 -13.91 -13.39
C ILE A 295 27.28 -14.25 -11.98
N THR A 296 27.55 -13.21 -11.20
CA THR A 296 27.94 -13.27 -9.79
C THR A 296 26.96 -12.47 -8.93
N ALA A 297 27.05 -12.57 -7.62
CA ALA A 297 26.31 -11.73 -6.71
C ALA A 297 26.58 -10.23 -6.94
N GLU A 298 27.85 -9.87 -7.15
CA GLU A 298 28.24 -8.46 -7.38
C GLU A 298 27.70 -7.94 -8.71
N SER A 299 27.73 -8.74 -9.78
CA SER A 299 27.19 -8.31 -11.08
C SER A 299 25.68 -8.05 -11.04
N LEU A 300 24.94 -8.68 -10.11
CA LEU A 300 23.50 -8.47 -9.95
C LEU A 300 23.13 -7.14 -9.27
N TYR A 301 24.09 -6.40 -8.72
CA TYR A 301 23.86 -5.04 -8.27
C TYR A 301 23.87 -4.01 -9.42
N GLU A 302 24.34 -4.41 -10.62
CA GLU A 302 24.28 -3.56 -11.79
C GLU A 302 22.84 -3.42 -12.29
N PRO A 303 22.25 -2.21 -12.28
CA PRO A 303 20.83 -2.01 -12.59
C PRO A 303 20.41 -2.58 -13.95
N ARG A 304 21.20 -2.33 -15.00
CA ARG A 304 20.88 -2.80 -16.37
C ARG A 304 20.82 -4.33 -16.43
N LEU A 305 21.81 -5.01 -15.90
CA LEU A 305 21.85 -6.48 -15.91
C LEU A 305 20.72 -7.07 -15.06
N ASN A 306 20.48 -6.49 -13.89
CA ASN A 306 19.45 -6.96 -12.97
C ASN A 306 18.05 -6.84 -13.60
N ILE A 307 17.72 -5.67 -14.19
CA ILE A 307 16.44 -5.47 -14.88
C ILE A 307 16.33 -6.38 -16.10
N GLN A 308 17.42 -6.56 -16.89
CA GLN A 308 17.43 -7.45 -18.05
C GLN A 308 17.09 -8.90 -17.65
N LEU A 309 17.74 -9.45 -16.64
CA LEU A 309 17.52 -10.83 -16.20
C LEU A 309 16.18 -10.97 -15.43
N GLY A 310 15.84 -9.99 -14.60
CA GLY A 310 14.60 -9.99 -13.83
C GLY A 310 13.37 -9.93 -14.73
N THR A 311 13.38 -9.10 -15.77
CA THR A 311 12.26 -9.02 -16.74
C THR A 311 12.16 -10.28 -17.59
N ALA A 312 13.29 -10.91 -17.94
CA ALA A 312 13.28 -12.19 -18.64
C ALA A 312 12.67 -13.31 -17.77
N TYR A 313 13.04 -13.37 -16.50
CA TYR A 313 12.42 -14.28 -15.53
C TYR A 313 10.94 -13.98 -15.31
N LEU A 314 10.57 -12.71 -15.18
CA LEU A 314 9.16 -12.30 -15.06
C LEU A 314 8.34 -12.74 -16.26
N ARG A 315 8.86 -12.62 -17.49
CA ARG A 315 8.21 -13.11 -18.71
C ARG A 315 7.95 -14.60 -18.63
N ASP A 316 8.94 -15.40 -18.23
CA ASP A 316 8.79 -16.84 -18.07
C ASP A 316 7.67 -17.19 -17.05
N GLN A 317 7.55 -16.43 -15.96
CA GLN A 317 6.48 -16.65 -15.00
C GLN A 317 5.10 -16.25 -15.57
N ILE A 318 5.02 -15.18 -16.35
CA ILE A 318 3.77 -14.76 -17.00
C ILE A 318 3.33 -15.82 -18.03
N ASP A 319 4.26 -16.37 -18.82
CA ASP A 319 3.96 -17.42 -19.80
C ASP A 319 3.44 -18.70 -19.12
N LYS A 320 3.95 -18.99 -17.94
CA LYS A 320 3.56 -20.19 -17.17
C LYS A 320 2.22 -20.02 -16.44
N PHE A 321 1.96 -18.87 -15.83
CA PHE A 321 0.85 -18.68 -14.88
C PHE A 321 -0.30 -17.84 -15.45
N GLY A 322 -0.04 -16.99 -16.44
CA GLY A 322 -0.99 -16.11 -17.11
C GLY A 322 -1.39 -14.88 -16.28
N ARG A 323 -2.01 -15.06 -15.11
CA ARG A 323 -2.49 -13.98 -14.27
C ARG A 323 -1.40 -13.44 -13.36
N ILE A 324 -1.36 -12.11 -13.21
CA ILE A 324 -0.33 -11.43 -12.40
C ILE A 324 -0.35 -11.84 -10.94
N GLU A 325 -1.50 -12.18 -10.38
CA GLU A 325 -1.64 -12.61 -9.00
C GLU A 325 -0.88 -13.93 -8.76
N TYR A 326 -1.02 -14.88 -9.66
CA TYR A 326 -0.27 -16.15 -9.60
C TYR A 326 1.21 -15.94 -9.87
N VAL A 327 1.54 -15.03 -10.80
CA VAL A 327 2.93 -14.64 -11.10
C VAL A 327 3.61 -14.03 -9.89
N ALA A 328 2.94 -13.12 -9.18
CA ALA A 328 3.45 -12.49 -7.97
C ALA A 328 3.70 -13.54 -6.86
N ALA A 329 2.77 -14.46 -6.65
CA ALA A 329 2.96 -15.56 -5.70
C ALA A 329 4.13 -16.48 -6.11
N ALA A 330 4.28 -16.78 -7.40
CA ALA A 330 5.40 -17.57 -7.91
C ALA A 330 6.74 -16.86 -7.76
N TYR A 331 6.76 -15.56 -7.95
CA TYR A 331 7.96 -14.73 -7.80
C TYR A 331 8.46 -14.70 -6.36
N ASN A 332 7.56 -14.45 -5.40
CA ASN A 332 7.89 -14.35 -3.97
C ASN A 332 8.10 -15.72 -3.31
N ALA A 333 7.15 -16.66 -3.47
CA ALA A 333 7.18 -17.94 -2.75
C ALA A 333 7.75 -19.11 -3.56
N GLY A 334 8.08 -18.88 -4.83
CA GLY A 334 8.57 -19.88 -5.78
C GLY A 334 7.47 -20.56 -6.59
N PRO A 335 7.78 -20.93 -7.86
CA PRO A 335 6.77 -21.44 -8.80
C PRO A 335 6.16 -22.78 -8.37
N GLY A 336 6.83 -23.60 -7.59
CA GLY A 336 6.28 -24.87 -7.08
C GLY A 336 5.10 -24.65 -6.14
N ARG A 337 5.21 -23.71 -5.19
CA ARG A 337 4.12 -23.36 -4.29
C ARG A 337 2.96 -22.72 -5.04
N ALA A 338 3.24 -21.82 -5.98
CA ALA A 338 2.20 -21.19 -6.78
C ALA A 338 1.38 -22.20 -7.59
N VAL A 339 2.01 -23.23 -8.16
CA VAL A 339 1.31 -24.35 -8.82
C VAL A 339 0.38 -25.09 -7.85
N ALA A 340 0.90 -25.45 -6.66
CA ALA A 340 0.10 -26.15 -5.64
C ALA A 340 -1.10 -25.29 -5.18
N TRP A 341 -0.88 -24.02 -4.88
CA TRP A 341 -1.95 -23.11 -4.44
C TRP A 341 -2.99 -22.83 -5.51
N LYS A 342 -2.57 -22.73 -6.79
CA LYS A 342 -3.51 -22.60 -7.92
C LYS A 342 -4.44 -23.81 -8.05
N ALA A 343 -3.97 -24.99 -7.68
CA ALA A 343 -4.73 -26.23 -7.78
C ALA A 343 -5.63 -26.50 -6.55
N SER A 344 -5.25 -26.04 -5.36
CA SER A 344 -5.88 -26.44 -4.07
C SER A 344 -6.68 -25.34 -3.38
N LEU A 345 -6.43 -24.05 -3.68
CA LEU A 345 -7.14 -22.94 -3.06
C LEU A 345 -8.38 -22.52 -3.86
N PRO A 346 -9.28 -21.67 -3.29
CA PRO A 346 -10.49 -21.21 -3.97
C PRO A 346 -10.24 -20.68 -5.37
N PHE A 347 -11.21 -20.87 -6.26
CA PHE A 347 -11.06 -20.47 -7.67
C PHE A 347 -11.23 -18.96 -7.89
N GLU A 348 -12.10 -18.30 -7.11
CA GLU A 348 -12.28 -16.84 -7.20
C GLU A 348 -11.04 -16.13 -6.67
N MET A 349 -10.56 -15.13 -7.40
CA MET A 349 -9.25 -14.51 -7.13
C MET A 349 -9.19 -13.76 -5.80
N ASP A 350 -10.29 -13.15 -5.38
CA ASP A 350 -10.41 -12.49 -4.09
C ASP A 350 -10.23 -13.48 -2.93
N GLU A 351 -10.93 -14.61 -2.98
CA GLU A 351 -10.81 -15.72 -2.03
C GLU A 351 -9.44 -16.38 -2.09
N TRP A 352 -8.94 -16.61 -3.31
CA TRP A 352 -7.62 -17.21 -3.51
C TRP A 352 -6.52 -16.40 -2.82
N ALA A 353 -6.52 -15.08 -3.04
CA ALA A 353 -5.50 -14.21 -2.46
C ALA A 353 -5.52 -14.18 -0.93
N GLU A 354 -6.71 -14.22 -0.31
CA GLU A 354 -6.85 -14.30 1.15
C GLU A 354 -6.43 -15.68 1.68
N ALA A 355 -6.68 -16.76 0.92
CA ALA A 355 -6.38 -18.12 1.32
C ALA A 355 -4.91 -18.54 1.16
N VAL A 356 -4.05 -17.73 0.49
CA VAL A 356 -2.61 -18.00 0.39
C VAL A 356 -2.01 -18.14 1.79
N PRO A 357 -1.41 -19.32 2.16
CA PRO A 357 -1.05 -19.59 3.56
C PRO A 357 0.05 -18.69 4.13
N ILE A 358 0.94 -18.17 3.27
CA ILE A 358 2.07 -17.34 3.69
C ILE A 358 1.64 -15.87 3.69
N LYS A 359 1.57 -15.26 4.88
CA LYS A 359 1.16 -13.85 5.08
C LYS A 359 1.99 -12.87 4.24
N GLU A 360 3.31 -13.08 4.17
CA GLU A 360 4.20 -12.26 3.34
C GLU A 360 3.78 -12.33 1.86
N THR A 361 3.52 -13.52 1.35
CA THR A 361 3.11 -13.71 -0.05
C THR A 361 1.74 -13.13 -0.34
N ARG A 362 0.78 -13.19 0.60
CA ARG A 362 -0.51 -12.48 0.47
C ARG A 362 -0.28 -10.98 0.28
N GLY A 363 0.51 -10.37 1.15
CA GLY A 363 0.86 -8.96 1.06
C GLY A 363 1.64 -8.61 -0.21
N TYR A 364 2.48 -9.51 -0.68
CA TYR A 364 3.26 -9.34 -1.91
C TYR A 364 2.34 -9.32 -3.16
N VAL A 365 1.41 -10.26 -3.27
CA VAL A 365 0.41 -10.31 -4.37
C VAL A 365 -0.38 -9.00 -4.44
N GLN A 366 -0.92 -8.57 -3.30
CA GLN A 366 -1.68 -7.31 -3.20
C GLN A 366 -0.79 -6.10 -3.52
N GLY A 367 0.46 -6.11 -3.04
CA GLY A 367 1.44 -5.05 -3.24
C GLY A 367 1.84 -4.86 -4.69
N VAL A 368 2.11 -5.93 -5.41
CA VAL A 368 2.50 -5.87 -6.83
C VAL A 368 1.37 -5.27 -7.69
N VAL A 369 0.12 -5.69 -7.47
CA VAL A 369 -1.04 -5.13 -8.18
C VAL A 369 -1.23 -3.66 -7.83
N ARG A 370 -1.23 -3.32 -6.52
CA ARG A 370 -1.34 -1.94 -6.05
C ARG A 370 -0.26 -1.05 -6.65
N ASN A 371 1.00 -1.47 -6.58
CA ASN A 371 2.12 -0.65 -7.04
C ASN A 371 2.02 -0.33 -8.54
N ARG A 372 1.66 -1.31 -9.38
CA ARG A 372 1.38 -1.05 -10.79
C ARG A 372 0.31 0.03 -11.00
N LEU A 373 -0.81 -0.08 -10.29
CA LEU A 373 -1.92 0.89 -10.39
C LEU A 373 -1.50 2.27 -9.91
N GLN A 374 -0.69 2.35 -8.85
CA GLN A 374 -0.13 3.61 -8.36
C GLN A 374 0.77 4.28 -9.41
N TYR A 375 1.69 3.54 -10.04
CA TYR A 375 2.53 4.10 -11.09
C TYR A 375 1.70 4.60 -12.29
N LEU A 376 0.70 3.83 -12.73
CA LEU A 376 -0.19 4.22 -13.83
C LEU A 376 -0.95 5.52 -13.56
N ARG A 377 -1.35 5.78 -12.32
CA ARG A 377 -2.07 7.02 -12.00
C ARG A 377 -1.15 8.20 -11.69
N LEU A 378 0.09 7.96 -11.25
CA LEU A 378 1.04 9.01 -10.89
C LEU A 378 1.88 9.50 -12.07
N TYR A 379 2.24 8.61 -13.00
CA TYR A 379 3.19 8.90 -14.06
C TYR A 379 2.60 8.76 -15.45
N ASP A 380 3.09 9.56 -16.41
CA ASP A 380 2.79 9.45 -17.83
C ASP A 380 3.73 8.45 -18.52
N ASP A 381 3.48 8.15 -19.80
CA ASP A 381 4.25 7.17 -20.58
C ASP A 381 5.76 7.48 -20.68
N LYS A 382 6.16 8.71 -20.38
CA LYS A 382 7.57 9.16 -20.37
C LYS A 382 8.21 9.04 -18.99
N GLY A 383 7.44 8.66 -17.96
CA GLY A 383 7.91 8.56 -16.57
C GLY A 383 7.93 9.90 -15.83
N TYR A 384 7.22 10.92 -16.31
CA TYR A 384 7.02 12.17 -15.59
C TYR A 384 5.72 12.13 -14.80
N PHE A 385 5.70 12.83 -13.66
CA PHE A 385 4.45 13.01 -12.92
C PHE A 385 3.38 13.66 -13.80
N ARG A 386 2.17 13.09 -13.74
CA ARG A 386 1.01 13.68 -14.40
C ARG A 386 0.69 15.07 -13.85
N PRO A 387 0.05 15.96 -14.62
CA PRO A 387 -0.22 17.34 -14.21
C PRO A 387 -1.00 17.45 -12.88
N GLU A 388 -1.94 16.54 -12.63
CA GLU A 388 -2.78 16.52 -11.43
C GLU A 388 -2.01 16.14 -10.15
N VAL A 389 -0.84 15.52 -10.26
CA VAL A 389 -0.04 15.11 -9.10
C VAL A 389 0.47 16.33 -8.36
N GLY A 390 0.07 16.46 -7.10
CA GLY A 390 0.44 17.60 -6.24
C GLY A 390 -0.44 18.84 -6.39
N ALA A 391 -1.48 18.80 -7.24
CA ALA A 391 -2.28 19.98 -7.56
C ALA A 391 -3.09 20.54 -6.37
N ARG A 392 -3.41 19.71 -5.39
CA ARG A 392 -4.13 20.06 -4.15
C ARG A 392 -3.39 19.61 -2.90
N ALA A 393 -2.08 19.44 -3.00
CA ALA A 393 -1.27 19.05 -1.86
C ALA A 393 -1.55 19.96 -0.66
N VAL A 394 -1.80 19.36 0.49
CA VAL A 394 -1.92 20.08 1.76
C VAL A 394 -0.51 20.53 2.11
N SER A 395 -0.12 21.72 1.67
CA SER A 395 1.17 22.28 2.07
C SER A 395 1.19 22.43 3.59
N PRO A 396 2.25 21.96 4.28
CA PRO A 396 2.51 22.39 5.62
C PRO A 396 2.52 23.93 5.61
N ALA A 397 1.81 24.56 6.52
CA ALA A 397 1.67 26.01 6.57
C ALA A 397 3.05 26.68 6.46
N SER A 398 3.36 27.23 5.32
CA SER A 398 4.58 27.98 5.08
C SER A 398 4.26 29.23 4.29
N SER A 399 4.65 30.32 4.87
CA SER A 399 4.72 31.69 4.42
C SER A 399 3.47 32.55 4.68
N PRO A 400 3.64 33.69 5.38
CA PRO A 400 2.60 34.70 5.51
C PRO A 400 2.38 35.34 4.14
N GLY A 401 1.28 34.99 3.47
CA GLY A 401 0.90 35.57 2.18
C GLY A 401 0.10 34.68 1.23
N ALA A 402 0.02 33.40 1.44
CA ALA A 402 -0.85 32.53 0.65
C ALA A 402 -2.21 32.41 1.32
N SER A 403 -3.29 32.79 0.64
CA SER A 403 -4.65 32.53 1.09
C SER A 403 -4.83 31.03 1.33
N PRO A 404 -5.40 30.58 2.45
CA PRO A 404 -5.54 29.16 2.74
C PRO A 404 -6.48 28.54 1.72
N THR A 405 -5.96 27.62 0.92
CA THR A 405 -6.77 26.65 0.20
C THR A 405 -7.56 25.88 1.27
N GLN A 406 -8.88 25.82 1.15
CA GLN A 406 -9.71 25.11 2.11
C GLN A 406 -9.20 23.68 2.29
N PRO A 407 -9.03 23.19 3.53
CA PRO A 407 -8.58 21.82 3.78
C PRO A 407 -9.55 20.84 3.12
N ASN A 408 -9.02 19.81 2.47
CA ASN A 408 -9.81 18.74 1.91
C ASN A 408 -10.65 18.10 3.03
N PRO A 409 -11.99 18.13 2.99
CA PRO A 409 -12.84 17.63 4.07
C PRO A 409 -12.68 16.12 4.33
N ASN A 410 -12.02 15.38 3.42
CA ASN A 410 -11.79 13.95 3.53
C ASN A 410 -10.45 13.59 4.21
N VAL A 411 -9.64 14.57 4.60
CA VAL A 411 -8.36 14.34 5.28
C VAL A 411 -8.54 14.56 6.80
N ARG A 412 -8.36 13.51 7.58
CA ARG A 412 -8.33 13.61 9.06
C ARG A 412 -6.92 13.84 9.55
N LYS A 413 -6.71 14.93 10.28
CA LYS A 413 -5.44 15.20 10.97
C LYS A 413 -5.36 14.40 12.27
N ARG A 414 -4.23 13.72 12.49
CA ARG A 414 -3.94 13.01 13.73
C ARG A 414 -3.24 13.99 14.68
N ARG A 415 -3.84 14.28 15.83
CA ARG A 415 -3.13 14.95 16.93
C ARG A 415 -2.20 13.96 17.60
N VAL A 416 -0.96 14.36 17.79
CA VAL A 416 -0.03 13.62 18.64
C VAL A 416 -0.55 13.78 20.08
N SER A 417 -1.03 12.70 20.68
CA SER A 417 -1.20 12.66 22.13
C SER A 417 0.21 12.61 22.72
N GLY A 418 0.65 13.70 23.31
CA GLY A 418 1.88 13.72 24.10
C GLY A 418 1.75 12.67 25.20
N GLY A 419 2.39 11.53 25.02
CA GLY A 419 2.60 10.55 26.06
C GLY A 419 3.59 11.15 27.05
N SER A 420 3.10 11.61 28.19
CA SER A 420 3.95 11.80 29.36
C SER A 420 4.59 10.45 29.67
N ALA A 421 5.90 10.34 29.43
CA ALA A 421 6.71 9.31 30.04
C ALA A 421 6.77 9.61 31.52
N GLU A 422 6.05 8.87 32.33
CA GLU A 422 6.37 8.67 33.73
C GLU A 422 6.79 7.22 33.91
N GLU A 423 8.07 7.06 34.31
CA GLU A 423 8.80 5.93 34.89
C GLU A 423 8.84 4.61 34.12
#